data_ac59f6a0b026ff32bf90348e4b72b0ee
#
_entry.id   ac59f6a0b026ff32bf90348e4b72b0ee
#
_cell.length_a   1.000
_cell.length_b   1.000
_cell.length_c   1.000
_cell.angle_alpha   90.00
_cell.angle_beta   90.00
_cell.angle_gamma   90.00
#
_symmetry.space_group_name_H-M   'P 1'
#
loop_
_entity.id
_entity.type
_entity.pdbx_description
1 polymer ?
#
loop_
_entity_poly.entity_id
_entity_poly.type
_entity_poly.pdbx_seq_one_letter_code
_entity_poly.pdbx_strand_id
1 'polypeptide(L)'
;TGASSEVMESQVTKVLEDSLAGIEGVDVITSTSRQERSQISVRFALTRDADSAAADVRDKVTRVRQRLPQGIDEPVIAKVEADAFPVIFLAMSSDTHNSLQLSEMANTLVKPVLQTAKGAADVIVQGERKFSMRIWVDPDKLAAYRLTIQDLEDAVRRSNLEVPAG
;
A
#
# COMPACT_ATOMS: atom_id res chain seq x y z
N THR A 1 -2.71 -5.37 -11.75
CA THR A 1 -3.44 -4.20 -12.26
C THR A 1 -4.72 -4.64 -12.95
N GLY A 2 -5.86 -3.99 -12.68
CA GLY A 2 -7.16 -4.27 -13.29
C GLY A 2 -8.00 -5.39 -12.63
N ALA A 3 -7.54 -5.99 -11.55
CA ALA A 3 -8.30 -7.04 -10.87
C ALA A 3 -9.53 -6.45 -10.14
N SER A 4 -10.71 -7.04 -10.37
CA SER A 4 -11.92 -6.68 -9.63
C SER A 4 -11.84 -7.09 -8.16
N SER A 5 -12.74 -6.57 -7.33
CA SER A 5 -12.84 -6.95 -5.91
C SER A 5 -13.06 -8.45 -5.72
N GLU A 6 -13.88 -9.10 -6.56
CA GLU A 6 -14.18 -10.52 -6.50
C GLU A 6 -12.96 -11.40 -6.85
N VAL A 7 -12.18 -10.95 -7.83
CA VAL A 7 -10.91 -11.61 -8.21
C VAL A 7 -9.90 -11.47 -7.08
N MET A 8 -9.78 -10.26 -6.50
CA MET A 8 -8.92 -10.03 -5.35
C MET A 8 -9.33 -10.88 -4.15
N GLU A 9 -10.62 -11.00 -3.87
CA GLU A 9 -11.14 -11.83 -2.79
C GLU A 9 -10.78 -13.30 -3.00
N SER A 10 -11.13 -13.86 -4.15
CA SER A 10 -10.99 -15.30 -4.41
C SER A 10 -9.54 -15.75 -4.58
N GLN A 11 -8.70 -14.96 -5.24
CA GLN A 11 -7.34 -15.37 -5.61
C GLN A 11 -6.26 -14.87 -4.66
N VAL A 12 -6.52 -13.83 -3.90
CA VAL A 12 -5.53 -13.22 -2.99
C VAL A 12 -5.99 -13.31 -1.55
N THR A 13 -7.11 -12.66 -1.22
CA THR A 13 -7.55 -12.51 0.17
C THR A 13 -7.81 -13.86 0.83
N LYS A 14 -8.62 -14.72 0.20
CA LYS A 14 -8.96 -16.02 0.74
C LYS A 14 -7.74 -16.94 0.90
N VAL A 15 -6.81 -16.92 -0.04
CA VAL A 15 -5.58 -17.72 0.03
C VAL A 15 -4.71 -17.30 1.22
N LEU A 16 -4.64 -16.00 1.49
CA LEU A 16 -3.92 -15.47 2.63
C LEU A 16 -4.66 -15.75 3.95
N GLU A 17 -5.98 -15.54 4.01
CA GLU A 17 -6.80 -15.84 5.18
C GLU A 17 -6.67 -17.29 5.62
N ASP A 18 -6.81 -18.24 4.70
CA ASP A 18 -6.67 -19.68 4.96
C ASP A 18 -5.29 -20.02 5.56
N SER A 19 -4.25 -19.33 5.12
CA SER A 19 -2.90 -19.51 5.65
C SER A 19 -2.73 -18.89 7.02
N LEU A 20 -3.29 -17.71 7.25
CA LEU A 20 -3.15 -16.94 8.48
C LEU A 20 -4.02 -17.50 9.62
N ALA A 21 -5.17 -18.10 9.29
CA ALA A 21 -6.05 -18.73 10.28
C ALA A 21 -5.40 -19.87 11.06
N GLY A 22 -4.37 -20.50 10.50
CA GLY A 22 -3.62 -21.56 11.17
C GLY A 22 -2.48 -21.07 12.08
N ILE A 23 -2.39 -19.78 12.39
CA ILE A 23 -1.40 -19.24 13.33
C ILE A 23 -1.95 -19.33 14.76
N GLU A 24 -1.10 -19.80 15.66
CA GLU A 24 -1.48 -19.93 17.08
C GLU A 24 -1.77 -18.56 17.69
N GLY A 25 -2.85 -18.48 18.46
CA GLY A 25 -3.24 -17.26 19.17
C GLY A 25 -3.98 -16.24 18.31
N VAL A 26 -4.35 -16.57 17.09
CA VAL A 26 -5.26 -15.75 16.30
C VAL A 26 -6.64 -15.72 16.94
N ASP A 27 -7.13 -14.51 17.22
CA ASP A 27 -8.46 -14.25 17.79
C ASP A 27 -9.47 -13.89 16.70
N VAL A 28 -9.14 -12.90 15.85
CA VAL A 28 -10.01 -12.45 14.76
C VAL A 28 -9.19 -12.12 13.52
N ILE A 29 -9.69 -12.53 12.37
CA ILE A 29 -9.21 -12.08 11.06
C ILE A 29 -10.32 -11.24 10.43
N THR A 30 -9.99 -10.04 10.00
CA THR A 30 -10.88 -9.17 9.24
C THR A 30 -10.19 -8.77 7.94
N SER A 31 -10.87 -8.93 6.82
CA SER A 31 -10.32 -8.59 5.51
C SER A 31 -11.24 -7.64 4.74
N THR A 32 -10.64 -6.87 3.87
CA THR A 32 -11.32 -5.98 2.95
C THR A 32 -10.70 -6.12 1.57
N SER A 33 -11.49 -6.60 0.61
CA SER A 33 -11.12 -6.70 -0.80
C SER A 33 -11.71 -5.54 -1.58
N ARG A 34 -10.86 -4.78 -2.24
CA ARG A 34 -11.25 -3.71 -3.17
C ARG A 34 -10.57 -3.95 -4.51
N GLN A 35 -10.97 -3.19 -5.52
CA GLN A 35 -10.28 -3.23 -6.80
C GLN A 35 -8.76 -3.03 -6.59
N GLU A 36 -7.97 -3.97 -7.09
CA GLU A 36 -6.49 -3.99 -7.03
C GLU A 36 -5.88 -4.00 -5.63
N ARG A 37 -6.67 -4.10 -4.57
CA ARG A 37 -6.17 -4.04 -3.19
C ARG A 37 -6.87 -5.04 -2.28
N SER A 38 -6.06 -5.80 -1.53
CA SER A 38 -6.49 -6.61 -0.40
C SER A 38 -5.83 -6.10 0.88
N GLN A 39 -6.61 -5.98 1.93
CA GLN A 39 -6.12 -5.63 3.27
C GLN A 39 -6.66 -6.66 4.26
N ILE A 40 -5.76 -7.25 5.03
CA ILE A 40 -6.10 -8.26 6.03
C ILE A 40 -5.55 -7.77 7.37
N SER A 41 -6.42 -7.70 8.37
CA SER A 41 -6.06 -7.39 9.75
C SER A 41 -6.22 -8.63 10.60
N VAL A 42 -5.14 -9.05 11.23
CA VAL A 42 -5.12 -10.21 12.13
C VAL A 42 -4.97 -9.72 13.55
N ARG A 43 -5.95 -10.00 14.38
CA ARG A 43 -5.89 -9.72 15.81
C ARG A 43 -5.49 -10.99 16.54
N PHE A 44 -4.52 -10.85 17.43
CA PHE A 44 -4.03 -11.94 18.29
C PHE A 44 -4.54 -11.76 19.71
N ALA A 45 -4.60 -12.85 20.44
CA ALA A 45 -4.89 -12.82 21.86
C ALA A 45 -3.86 -11.96 22.60
N LEU A 46 -4.28 -11.21 23.63
CA LEU A 46 -3.42 -10.31 24.40
C LEU A 46 -2.23 -11.00 25.06
N THR A 47 -2.30 -12.31 25.27
CA THR A 47 -1.23 -13.12 25.83
C THR A 47 -0.12 -13.45 24.84
N ARG A 48 -0.35 -13.19 23.54
CA ARG A 48 0.59 -13.49 22.46
C ARG A 48 1.60 -12.36 22.30
N ASP A 49 2.88 -12.70 22.27
CA ASP A 49 3.93 -11.73 21.96
C ASP A 49 3.80 -11.19 20.54
N ALA A 50 3.77 -9.87 20.39
CA ALA A 50 3.53 -9.20 19.11
C ALA A 50 4.65 -9.42 18.07
N ASP A 51 5.91 -9.56 18.53
CA ASP A 51 7.04 -9.79 17.64
C ASP A 51 7.04 -11.21 17.08
N SER A 52 6.75 -12.19 17.93
CA SER A 52 6.58 -13.59 17.55
C SER A 52 5.39 -13.75 16.58
N ALA A 53 4.26 -13.09 16.86
CA ALA A 53 3.10 -13.11 15.99
C ALA A 53 3.41 -12.51 14.59
N ALA A 54 4.14 -11.39 14.56
CA ALA A 54 4.54 -10.77 13.28
C ALA A 54 5.52 -11.65 12.49
N ALA A 55 6.40 -12.38 13.17
CA ALA A 55 7.30 -13.35 12.51
C ALA A 55 6.50 -14.51 11.89
N ASP A 56 5.55 -15.08 12.62
CA ASP A 56 4.70 -16.16 12.13
C ASP A 56 3.86 -15.72 10.93
N VAL A 57 3.32 -14.49 10.95
CA VAL A 57 2.60 -13.92 9.81
C VAL A 57 3.51 -13.83 8.57
N ARG A 58 4.75 -13.31 8.72
CA ARG A 58 5.71 -13.23 7.61
C ARG A 58 6.01 -14.60 7.04
N ASP A 59 6.26 -15.58 7.87
CA ASP A 59 6.55 -16.95 7.47
C ASP A 59 5.37 -17.57 6.70
N LYS A 60 4.15 -17.40 7.18
CA LYS A 60 2.95 -17.90 6.52
C LYS A 60 2.72 -17.22 5.17
N VAL A 61 2.84 -15.89 5.10
CA VAL A 61 2.69 -15.14 3.86
C VAL A 61 3.76 -15.56 2.83
N THR A 62 5.02 -15.70 3.26
CA THR A 62 6.11 -16.14 2.40
C THR A 62 5.85 -17.52 1.79
N ARG A 63 5.35 -18.47 2.59
CA ARG A 63 5.05 -19.83 2.12
C ARG A 63 3.94 -19.89 1.08
N VAL A 64 2.94 -19.02 1.19
CA VAL A 64 1.81 -19.02 0.22
C VAL A 64 2.05 -18.11 -0.97
N ARG A 65 3.14 -17.36 -1.00
CA ARG A 65 3.43 -16.41 -2.09
C ARG A 65 3.39 -17.07 -3.47
N GLN A 66 3.89 -18.31 -3.59
CA GLN A 66 3.88 -19.05 -4.87
C GLN A 66 2.45 -19.42 -5.35
N ARG A 67 1.47 -19.38 -4.46
CA ARG A 67 0.07 -19.68 -4.77
C ARG A 67 -0.71 -18.42 -5.16
N LEU A 68 -0.12 -17.24 -4.95
CA LEU A 68 -0.72 -15.97 -5.33
C LEU A 68 -0.49 -15.70 -6.82
N PRO A 69 -1.38 -14.95 -7.49
CA PRO A 69 -1.23 -14.61 -8.90
C PRO A 69 0.10 -13.91 -9.18
N GLN A 70 0.66 -14.18 -10.36
CA GLN A 70 1.83 -13.43 -10.81
C GLN A 70 1.45 -11.97 -11.10
N GLY A 71 2.33 -11.04 -10.75
CA GLY A 71 2.11 -9.60 -10.99
C GLY A 71 1.45 -8.83 -9.85
N ILE A 72 1.24 -9.48 -8.68
CA ILE A 72 0.90 -8.73 -7.46
C ILE A 72 2.18 -8.20 -6.81
N ASP A 73 2.06 -7.01 -6.22
CA ASP A 73 3.13 -6.44 -5.40
C ASP A 73 3.39 -7.29 -4.15
N GLU A 74 4.57 -7.13 -3.58
CA GLU A 74 4.92 -7.85 -2.37
C GLU A 74 4.02 -7.41 -1.20
N PRO A 75 3.41 -8.37 -0.46
CA PRO A 75 2.59 -8.03 0.70
C PRO A 75 3.40 -7.30 1.75
N VAL A 76 2.91 -6.13 2.17
CA VAL A 76 3.50 -5.34 3.25
C VAL A 76 2.89 -5.79 4.57
N ILE A 77 3.73 -6.22 5.50
CA ILE A 77 3.31 -6.67 6.83
C ILE A 77 3.78 -5.65 7.85
N ALA A 78 2.83 -5.02 8.52
CA ALA A 78 3.09 -4.05 9.57
C ALA A 78 2.38 -4.45 10.87
N LYS A 79 3.04 -4.21 12.00
CA LYS A 79 2.38 -4.27 13.31
C LYS A 79 1.55 -3.00 13.49
N VAL A 80 0.34 -3.15 13.96
CA VAL A 80 -0.55 -2.06 14.34
C VAL A 80 -0.89 -2.24 15.79
N GLU A 81 -0.52 -1.29 16.62
CA GLU A 81 -0.96 -1.27 18.01
C GLU A 81 -2.42 -0.80 18.04
N ALA A 82 -3.28 -1.60 18.67
CA ALA A 82 -4.72 -1.34 18.71
C ALA A 82 -5.06 0.01 19.40
N ASP A 83 -4.17 0.46 20.28
CA ASP A 83 -4.34 1.66 21.09
C ASP A 83 -3.54 2.87 20.58
N ALA A 84 -2.92 2.79 19.41
CA ALA A 84 -2.16 3.88 18.83
C ALA A 84 -3.10 4.97 18.28
N PHE A 85 -3.77 5.69 19.18
CA PHE A 85 -4.49 6.91 18.80
C PHE A 85 -3.52 8.07 18.62
N PRO A 86 -3.73 8.91 17.59
CA PRO A 86 -2.97 10.13 17.45
C PRO A 86 -3.12 11.02 18.67
N VAL A 87 -2.00 11.37 19.31
CA VAL A 87 -1.99 12.24 20.51
C VAL A 87 -2.22 13.70 20.09
N ILE A 88 -1.78 14.07 18.90
CA ILE A 88 -1.88 15.44 18.36
C ILE A 88 -2.31 15.38 16.90
N PHE A 89 -3.26 16.24 16.55
CA PHE A 89 -3.63 16.53 15.16
C PHE A 89 -3.16 17.93 14.81
N LEU A 90 -2.36 18.04 13.77
CA LEU A 90 -1.89 19.31 13.23
C LEU A 90 -2.55 19.55 11.86
N ALA A 91 -3.16 20.72 11.67
CA ALA A 91 -3.70 21.13 10.40
C ALA A 91 -2.74 22.11 9.71
N MET A 92 -2.48 21.86 8.42
CA MET A 92 -1.71 22.78 7.56
C MET A 92 -2.66 23.45 6.56
N SER A 93 -2.64 24.77 6.52
CA SER A 93 -3.39 25.56 5.53
C SER A 93 -2.51 26.68 4.97
N SER A 94 -2.79 27.13 3.77
CA SER A 94 -2.10 28.26 3.14
C SER A 94 -3.02 28.92 2.10
N ASP A 95 -2.97 30.22 2.04
CA ASP A 95 -3.64 31.03 1.03
C ASP A 95 -2.80 31.17 -0.26
N THR A 96 -1.52 30.84 -0.19
CA THR A 96 -0.54 31.03 -1.28
C THR A 96 -0.08 29.72 -1.92
N HIS A 97 -0.18 28.60 -1.23
CA HIS A 97 0.25 27.28 -1.70
C HIS A 97 -0.94 26.37 -1.99
N ASN A 98 -0.87 25.67 -3.09
CA ASN A 98 -1.89 24.68 -3.43
C ASN A 98 -1.73 23.39 -2.60
N SER A 99 -2.74 22.51 -2.63
CA SER A 99 -2.75 21.27 -1.83
C SER A 99 -1.62 20.29 -2.17
N LEU A 100 -1.08 20.33 -3.39
CA LEU A 100 0.06 19.50 -3.79
C LEU A 100 1.35 20.01 -3.13
N GLN A 101 1.59 21.33 -3.19
CA GLN A 101 2.73 21.97 -2.55
C GLN A 101 2.68 21.81 -1.02
N LEU A 102 1.49 21.93 -0.41
CA LEU A 102 1.32 21.67 1.01
C LEU A 102 1.66 20.23 1.37
N SER A 103 1.25 19.27 0.56
CA SER A 103 1.58 17.85 0.78
C SER A 103 3.08 17.60 0.68
N GLU A 104 3.74 18.22 -0.28
CA GLU A 104 5.19 18.14 -0.44
C GLU A 104 5.92 18.76 0.76
N MET A 105 5.51 19.95 1.20
CA MET A 105 6.06 20.60 2.39
C MET A 105 5.82 19.77 3.65
N ALA A 106 4.64 19.19 3.80
CA ALA A 106 4.33 18.31 4.92
C ALA A 106 5.28 17.12 4.99
N ASN A 107 5.55 16.48 3.86
CA ASN A 107 6.42 15.31 3.81
C ASN A 107 7.92 15.62 3.88
N THR A 108 8.36 16.73 3.29
CA THR A 108 9.80 17.05 3.18
C THR A 108 10.32 17.91 4.33
N LEU A 109 9.48 18.78 4.90
CA LEU A 109 9.89 19.71 5.94
C LEU A 109 9.30 19.38 7.30
N VAL A 110 7.99 19.18 7.37
CA VAL A 110 7.28 19.06 8.66
C VAL A 110 7.42 17.68 9.26
N LYS A 111 7.14 16.64 8.48
CA LYS A 111 7.18 15.24 8.95
C LYS A 111 8.54 14.84 9.51
N PRO A 112 9.69 15.09 8.85
CA PRO A 112 11.00 14.73 9.40
C PRO A 112 11.31 15.42 10.72
N VAL A 113 10.94 16.69 10.87
CA VAL A 113 11.16 17.46 12.10
C VAL A 113 10.33 16.87 13.24
N LEU A 114 9.05 16.57 12.98
CA LEU A 114 8.17 16.00 14.00
C LEU A 114 8.59 14.58 14.40
N GLN A 115 9.10 13.77 13.46
CA GLN A 115 9.60 12.42 13.75
C GLN A 115 10.85 12.42 14.65
N THR A 116 11.62 13.51 14.67
CA THR A 116 12.77 13.65 15.57
C THR A 116 12.41 14.13 16.98
N ALA A 117 11.15 14.52 17.19
CA ALA A 117 10.69 14.96 18.52
C ALA A 117 10.71 13.80 19.52
N LYS A 118 11.26 14.07 20.69
CA LYS A 118 11.35 13.05 21.74
C LYS A 118 9.96 12.55 22.17
N GLY A 119 9.74 11.26 22.02
CA GLY A 119 8.45 10.62 22.33
C GLY A 119 7.47 10.51 21.15
N ALA A 120 7.81 11.03 19.97
CA ALA A 120 7.06 10.78 18.75
C ALA A 120 7.36 9.35 18.25
N ALA A 121 6.33 8.52 18.15
CA ALA A 121 6.44 7.16 17.62
C ALA A 121 6.29 7.14 16.10
N ASP A 122 5.32 7.89 15.56
CA ASP A 122 5.09 8.03 14.13
C ASP A 122 4.38 9.35 13.80
N VAL A 123 4.50 9.77 12.55
CA VAL A 123 3.83 10.97 12.01
C VAL A 123 3.16 10.61 10.69
N ILE A 124 1.84 10.62 10.69
CA ILE A 124 1.01 10.26 9.54
C ILE A 124 0.48 11.53 8.89
N VAL A 125 0.78 11.75 7.61
CA VAL A 125 0.21 12.83 6.82
C VAL A 125 -1.11 12.36 6.22
N GLN A 126 -2.23 12.94 6.64
CA GLN A 126 -3.56 12.66 6.10
C GLN A 126 -3.94 13.69 5.05
N GLY A 127 -4.74 13.28 4.05
CA GLY A 127 -5.17 14.18 2.98
C GLY A 127 -4.08 14.52 1.97
N GLU A 128 -2.96 13.79 2.01
CA GLU A 128 -1.86 13.96 1.08
C GLU A 128 -2.31 13.87 -0.38
N ARG A 129 -1.87 14.83 -1.18
CA ARG A 129 -2.03 14.79 -2.62
C ARG A 129 -0.69 14.52 -3.28
N LYS A 130 -0.63 13.44 -4.07
CA LYS A 130 0.54 13.08 -4.86
C LYS A 130 0.31 13.47 -6.31
N PHE A 131 1.37 13.94 -6.95
CA PHE A 131 1.34 14.15 -8.38
C PHE A 131 1.11 12.79 -9.08
N SER A 132 0.13 12.75 -9.98
CA SER A 132 -0.09 11.60 -10.83
C SER A 132 -0.36 12.05 -12.26
N MET A 133 0.35 11.44 -13.21
CA MET A 133 0.09 11.66 -14.62
C MET A 133 -0.99 10.67 -15.08
N ARG A 134 -2.07 11.19 -15.66
CA ARG A 134 -3.11 10.37 -16.29
C ARG A 134 -2.96 10.46 -17.80
N ILE A 135 -2.77 9.32 -18.43
CA ILE A 135 -2.67 9.21 -19.89
C ILE A 135 -4.00 8.69 -20.41
N TRP A 136 -4.69 9.53 -21.15
CA TRP A 136 -5.94 9.16 -21.82
C TRP A 136 -5.60 8.63 -23.21
N VAL A 137 -6.00 7.41 -23.47
CA VAL A 137 -5.69 6.70 -24.71
C VAL A 137 -6.93 6.67 -25.59
N ASP A 138 -6.75 7.01 -26.85
CA ASP A 138 -7.78 6.92 -27.88
C ASP A 138 -7.75 5.51 -28.50
N PRO A 139 -8.82 4.69 -28.31
CA PRO A 139 -8.84 3.31 -28.81
C PRO A 139 -8.76 3.22 -30.34
N ASP A 140 -9.35 4.18 -31.05
CA ASP A 140 -9.36 4.17 -32.52
C ASP A 140 -7.96 4.43 -33.08
N LYS A 141 -7.21 5.33 -32.43
CA LYS A 141 -5.81 5.57 -32.78
C LYS A 141 -4.92 4.38 -32.46
N LEU A 142 -5.11 3.72 -31.31
CA LEU A 142 -4.40 2.48 -31.00
C LEU A 142 -4.62 1.42 -32.07
N ALA A 143 -5.87 1.21 -32.45
CA ALA A 143 -6.22 0.26 -33.50
C ALA A 143 -5.60 0.65 -34.87
N ALA A 144 -5.63 1.95 -35.24
CA ALA A 144 -5.05 2.44 -36.47
C ALA A 144 -3.53 2.20 -36.56
N TYR A 145 -2.83 2.34 -35.43
CA TYR A 145 -1.38 2.08 -35.34
C TYR A 145 -1.05 0.62 -35.03
N ARG A 146 -2.04 -0.25 -34.84
CA ARG A 146 -1.91 -1.66 -34.42
C ARG A 146 -1.13 -1.82 -33.13
N LEU A 147 -1.33 -0.91 -32.21
CA LEU A 147 -0.73 -0.93 -30.87
C LEU A 147 -1.74 -1.43 -29.85
N THR A 148 -1.23 -2.13 -28.85
CA THR A 148 -1.99 -2.54 -27.68
C THR A 148 -1.77 -1.54 -26.53
N ILE A 149 -2.63 -1.59 -25.53
CA ILE A 149 -2.43 -0.82 -24.27
C ILE A 149 -1.10 -1.22 -23.62
N GLN A 150 -0.74 -2.50 -23.73
CA GLN A 150 0.52 -3.01 -23.16
C GLN A 150 1.75 -2.38 -23.84
N ASP A 151 1.72 -2.21 -25.16
CA ASP A 151 2.81 -1.56 -25.90
C ASP A 151 3.01 -0.11 -25.44
N LEU A 152 1.91 0.59 -25.15
CA LEU A 152 1.95 1.95 -24.62
C LEU A 152 2.50 1.99 -23.21
N GLU A 153 2.04 1.09 -22.34
CA GLU A 153 2.52 0.98 -20.95
C GLU A 153 4.03 0.70 -20.92
N ASP A 154 4.49 -0.24 -21.74
CA ASP A 154 5.91 -0.59 -21.85
C ASP A 154 6.75 0.57 -22.41
N ALA A 155 6.19 1.33 -23.35
CA ALA A 155 6.86 2.53 -23.90
C ALA A 155 6.99 3.61 -22.82
N VAL A 156 5.94 3.87 -22.05
CA VAL A 156 5.95 4.85 -20.94
C VAL A 156 6.94 4.42 -19.88
N ARG A 157 6.95 3.14 -19.47
CA ARG A 157 7.91 2.61 -18.49
C ARG A 157 9.35 2.78 -18.96
N ARG A 158 9.65 2.47 -20.23
CA ARG A 158 11.00 2.63 -20.80
C ARG A 158 11.43 4.09 -20.92
N SER A 159 10.49 4.99 -21.18
CA SER A 159 10.79 6.43 -21.31
C SER A 159 10.89 7.15 -19.96
N ASN A 160 10.38 6.55 -18.90
CA ASN A 160 10.38 7.11 -17.54
C ASN A 160 11.57 6.59 -16.70
N LEU A 161 12.65 6.15 -17.34
CA LEU A 161 13.88 5.76 -16.67
C LEU A 161 14.80 6.97 -16.55
N GLU A 162 14.96 7.46 -15.34
CA GLU A 162 16.04 8.39 -14.99
C GLU A 162 17.34 7.57 -14.90
N VAL A 163 18.13 7.58 -15.97
CA VAL A 163 19.46 6.95 -15.96
C VAL A 163 20.44 7.99 -15.43
N PRO A 164 21.03 7.79 -14.23
CA PRO A 164 22.08 8.67 -13.77
C PRO A 164 23.23 8.61 -14.79
N ALA A 165 23.48 9.73 -15.45
CA ALA A 165 24.69 9.91 -16.24
C ALA A 165 25.86 9.92 -15.27
N GLY A 166 26.66 8.83 -15.30
CA GLY A 166 27.84 8.64 -14.48
C GLY A 166 28.92 9.69 -14.68
#